data_00e9889fa4639c688777b5c38dbc981c
#
_entry.id   00e9889fa4639c688777b5c38dbc981c
#
_cell.length_a   1.000
_cell.length_b   1.000
_cell.length_c   1.000
_cell.angle_alpha   90.00
_cell.angle_beta   90.00
_cell.angle_gamma   90.00
#
_symmetry.space_group_name_H-M   'P 1'
#
loop_
_entity.id
_entity.type
_entity.pdbx_description
1 polymer ?
#
loop_
_entity_poly.entity_id
_entity_poly.type
_entity_poly.pdbx_seq_one_letter_code
_entity_poly.pdbx_strand_id
1 'polypeptide(L)'
;MRYHTQTVEQIQSAARKARSLGHSYVGSAHLLLALTREPGNVGLVLRQLGVDPELTEAMALLLYGAGTPDLPLPQGLTEEARQLLLGAAREAKRQKSREIRPEHLLLALARQEGSAAGELLQINGVTGDILFTQTVDYLRWERQTLAKEKREEVRLRLLEQFSEDLVARASTMEPVIGREKEIDMVIGILCR
;
A
#
# COMPACT_ATOMS: atom_id res chain seq x y z
N MET A 1 5.92 -20.01 0.68
CA MET A 1 5.98 -18.56 0.62
C MET A 1 5.24 -18.04 1.84
N ARG A 2 5.72 -17.00 2.51
CA ARG A 2 5.10 -16.44 3.73
C ARG A 2 4.19 -15.28 3.35
N TYR A 3 3.15 -15.04 4.15
CA TYR A 3 2.36 -13.82 4.07
C TYR A 3 3.07 -12.71 4.83
N HIS A 4 3.10 -11.51 4.26
CA HIS A 4 3.54 -10.31 4.96
C HIS A 4 2.56 -9.96 6.09
N THR A 5 3.04 -9.34 7.16
CA THR A 5 2.23 -9.00 8.34
C THR A 5 0.93 -8.25 7.96
N GLN A 6 1.04 -7.23 7.12
CA GLN A 6 -0.14 -6.50 6.63
C GLN A 6 -1.15 -7.40 5.91
N THR A 7 -0.69 -8.39 5.13
CA THR A 7 -1.59 -9.33 4.45
C THR A 7 -2.33 -10.21 5.44
N VAL A 8 -1.64 -10.67 6.49
CA VAL A 8 -2.28 -11.43 7.57
C VAL A 8 -3.34 -10.58 8.27
N GLU A 9 -3.05 -9.32 8.55
CA GLU A 9 -3.99 -8.36 9.14
C GLU A 9 -5.22 -8.15 8.25
N GLN A 10 -5.04 -8.07 6.92
CA GLN A 10 -6.16 -7.95 5.98
C GLN A 10 -7.04 -9.21 5.96
N ILE A 11 -6.44 -10.40 5.97
CA ILE A 11 -7.18 -11.66 6.05
C ILE A 11 -7.97 -11.75 7.38
N GLN A 12 -7.35 -11.35 8.49
CA GLN A 12 -8.04 -11.30 9.78
C GLN A 12 -9.16 -10.24 9.80
N SER A 13 -8.93 -9.09 9.15
CA SER A 13 -9.96 -8.06 8.99
C SER A 13 -11.14 -8.57 8.18
N ALA A 14 -10.88 -9.31 7.09
CA ALA A 14 -11.92 -9.97 6.31
C ALA A 14 -12.71 -10.99 7.13
N ALA A 15 -12.04 -11.75 8.01
CA ALA A 15 -12.72 -12.69 8.91
C ALA A 15 -13.60 -11.97 9.94
N ARG A 16 -13.11 -10.86 10.52
CA ARG A 16 -13.93 -10.02 11.41
C ARG A 16 -15.14 -9.43 10.68
N LYS A 17 -14.95 -9.00 9.43
CA LYS A 17 -16.04 -8.47 8.59
C LYS A 17 -17.06 -9.55 8.28
N ALA A 18 -16.65 -10.75 7.89
CA ALA A 18 -17.57 -11.88 7.67
C ALA A 18 -18.40 -12.17 8.92
N ARG A 19 -17.77 -12.18 10.11
CA ARG A 19 -18.46 -12.36 11.38
C ARG A 19 -19.47 -11.22 11.64
N SER A 20 -19.08 -9.97 11.45
CA SER A 20 -19.98 -8.82 11.68
C SER A 20 -21.20 -8.81 10.75
N LEU A 21 -21.07 -9.43 9.57
CA LEU A 21 -22.15 -9.62 8.61
C LEU A 21 -22.94 -10.94 8.86
N GLY A 22 -22.56 -11.73 9.86
CA GLY A 22 -23.20 -13.01 10.20
C GLY A 22 -22.91 -14.13 9.20
N HIS A 23 -21.83 -14.07 8.47
CA HIS A 23 -21.45 -15.07 7.47
C HIS A 23 -20.58 -16.17 8.04
N SER A 24 -20.89 -17.44 7.75
CA SER A 24 -20.17 -18.62 8.25
C SER A 24 -18.79 -18.83 7.59
N TYR A 25 -18.52 -18.21 6.44
CA TYR A 25 -17.28 -18.34 5.67
C TYR A 25 -16.78 -16.99 5.20
N VAL A 26 -15.47 -16.87 5.08
CA VAL A 26 -14.83 -15.69 4.49
C VAL A 26 -14.80 -15.84 2.97
N GLY A 27 -15.55 -15.02 2.26
CA GLY A 27 -15.59 -14.97 0.80
C GLY A 27 -14.67 -13.90 0.20
N SER A 28 -14.58 -13.85 -1.13
CA SER A 28 -13.82 -12.85 -1.88
C SER A 28 -14.32 -11.42 -1.60
N ALA A 29 -15.63 -11.20 -1.43
CA ALA A 29 -16.23 -9.94 -1.05
C ALA A 29 -15.68 -9.41 0.29
N HIS A 30 -15.53 -10.28 1.31
CA HIS A 30 -14.98 -9.87 2.61
C HIS A 30 -13.51 -9.45 2.51
N LEU A 31 -12.73 -10.13 1.65
CA LEU A 31 -11.35 -9.74 1.37
C LEU A 31 -11.29 -8.38 0.68
N LEU A 32 -12.16 -8.11 -0.29
CA LEU A 32 -12.27 -6.79 -0.90
C LEU A 32 -12.62 -5.72 0.13
N LEU A 33 -13.66 -5.94 0.96
CA LEU A 33 -14.06 -5.01 2.01
C LEU A 33 -12.93 -4.71 3.01
N ALA A 34 -12.10 -5.69 3.33
CA ALA A 34 -10.91 -5.47 4.15
C ALA A 34 -9.89 -4.59 3.43
N LEU A 35 -9.65 -4.84 2.14
CA LEU A 35 -8.70 -4.07 1.32
C LEU A 35 -9.15 -2.62 1.07
N THR A 36 -10.46 -2.34 0.95
CA THR A 36 -10.96 -0.96 0.80
C THR A 36 -10.66 -0.09 2.01
N ARG A 37 -10.59 -0.68 3.20
CA ARG A 37 -10.32 0.00 4.47
C ARG A 37 -8.84 -0.05 4.88
N GLU A 38 -7.99 -0.62 4.04
CA GLU A 38 -6.56 -0.67 4.28
C GLU A 38 -5.96 0.75 4.23
N PRO A 39 -5.20 1.18 5.26
CA PRO A 39 -4.70 2.55 5.34
C PRO A 39 -3.52 2.82 4.40
N GLY A 40 -2.87 1.78 3.88
CA GLY A 40 -1.70 1.89 3.02
C GLY A 40 -2.04 1.94 1.53
N ASN A 41 -1.12 1.40 0.76
CA ASN A 41 -1.05 1.52 -0.69
C ASN A 41 -2.26 0.94 -1.43
N VAL A 42 -2.75 -0.21 -0.98
CA VAL A 42 -3.87 -0.91 -1.63
C VAL A 42 -5.18 -0.12 -1.46
N GLY A 43 -5.45 0.35 -0.24
CA GLY A 43 -6.61 1.19 0.01
C GLY A 43 -6.53 2.52 -0.73
N LEU A 44 -5.32 3.08 -0.92
CA LEU A 44 -5.12 4.29 -1.72
C LEU A 44 -5.49 4.04 -3.20
N VAL A 45 -5.01 2.95 -3.80
CA VAL A 45 -5.34 2.58 -5.18
C VAL A 45 -6.86 2.41 -5.35
N LEU A 46 -7.52 1.70 -4.45
CA LEU A 46 -8.96 1.49 -4.50
C LEU A 46 -9.74 2.81 -4.40
N ARG A 47 -9.34 3.71 -3.48
CA ARG A 47 -9.94 5.04 -3.36
C ARG A 47 -9.73 5.91 -4.60
N GLN A 48 -8.53 5.87 -5.20
CA GLN A 48 -8.25 6.59 -6.46
C GLN A 48 -9.10 6.08 -7.62
N LEU A 49 -9.47 4.80 -7.61
CA LEU A 49 -10.40 4.21 -8.57
C LEU A 49 -11.88 4.51 -8.24
N GLY A 50 -12.17 5.26 -7.17
CA GLY A 50 -13.52 5.60 -6.76
C GLY A 50 -14.25 4.50 -6.00
N VAL A 51 -13.56 3.47 -5.54
CA VAL A 51 -14.16 2.41 -4.71
C VAL A 51 -14.41 2.97 -3.31
N ASP A 52 -15.67 3.25 -3.02
CA ASP A 52 -16.11 3.72 -1.71
C ASP A 52 -16.34 2.54 -0.76
N PRO A 53 -15.71 2.51 0.43
CA PRO A 53 -15.85 1.40 1.37
C PRO A 53 -17.26 1.19 1.90
N GLU A 54 -18.01 2.30 2.15
CA GLU A 54 -19.37 2.24 2.72
C GLU A 54 -20.37 1.79 1.65
N LEU A 55 -20.27 2.34 0.45
CA LEU A 55 -21.09 1.90 -0.69
C LEU A 55 -20.81 0.42 -1.00
N THR A 56 -19.55 0.00 -1.05
CA THR A 56 -19.18 -1.38 -1.32
C THR A 56 -19.74 -2.34 -0.26
N GLU A 57 -19.73 -1.93 1.01
CA GLU A 57 -20.32 -2.72 2.10
C GLU A 57 -21.84 -2.78 1.99
N ALA A 58 -22.51 -1.65 1.72
CA ALA A 58 -23.95 -1.62 1.52
C ALA A 58 -24.38 -2.51 0.33
N MET A 59 -23.63 -2.48 -0.77
CA MET A 59 -23.89 -3.33 -1.93
C MET A 59 -23.64 -4.81 -1.63
N ALA A 60 -22.59 -5.13 -0.85
CA ALA A 60 -22.36 -6.50 -0.41
C ALA A 60 -23.52 -7.05 0.43
N LEU A 61 -24.06 -6.23 1.34
CA LEU A 61 -25.24 -6.60 2.13
C LEU A 61 -26.50 -6.76 1.26
N LEU A 62 -26.68 -5.91 0.27
CA LEU A 62 -27.82 -5.97 -0.63
C LEU A 62 -27.80 -7.24 -1.50
N LEU A 63 -26.61 -7.61 -2.03
CA LEU A 63 -26.47 -8.73 -2.97
C LEU A 63 -26.40 -10.08 -2.26
N TYR A 64 -25.70 -10.16 -1.13
CA TYR A 64 -25.42 -11.43 -0.46
C TYR A 64 -26.19 -11.60 0.85
N GLY A 65 -26.92 -10.56 1.24
CA GLY A 65 -27.73 -10.56 2.46
C GLY A 65 -26.92 -10.41 3.74
N ALA A 66 -27.62 -10.26 4.85
CA ALA A 66 -27.06 -10.45 6.18
C ALA A 66 -27.22 -11.92 6.57
N GLY A 67 -26.15 -12.46 7.16
CA GLY A 67 -26.17 -13.82 7.69
C GLY A 67 -26.85 -13.90 9.06
N THR A 68 -26.59 -14.97 9.79
CA THR A 68 -27.11 -15.18 11.14
C THR A 68 -26.31 -14.39 12.15
N PRO A 69 -26.92 -13.50 12.96
CA PRO A 69 -26.22 -12.79 14.02
C PRO A 69 -25.62 -13.76 15.05
N ASP A 70 -24.56 -13.34 15.72
CA ASP A 70 -23.88 -14.06 16.81
C ASP A 70 -23.24 -15.41 16.44
N LEU A 71 -22.90 -15.61 15.15
CA LEU A 71 -22.11 -16.75 14.76
C LEU A 71 -20.70 -16.73 15.41
N PRO A 72 -20.16 -17.92 15.73
CA PRO A 72 -18.76 -18.03 16.10
C PRO A 72 -17.85 -17.55 14.94
N LEU A 73 -16.54 -17.55 15.14
CA LEU A 73 -15.58 -17.23 14.08
C LEU A 73 -15.88 -18.03 12.81
N PRO A 74 -15.72 -17.43 11.60
CA PRO A 74 -15.95 -18.12 10.35
C PRO A 74 -15.22 -19.46 10.30
N GLN A 75 -15.91 -20.50 9.80
CA GLN A 75 -15.42 -21.86 9.76
C GLN A 75 -14.29 -22.07 8.74
N GLY A 76 -14.09 -21.10 7.83
CA GLY A 76 -13.04 -21.18 6.82
C GLY A 76 -13.24 -20.18 5.69
N LEU A 77 -12.60 -20.47 4.56
CA LEU A 77 -12.65 -19.67 3.34
C LEU A 77 -13.61 -20.32 2.33
N THR A 78 -14.33 -19.50 1.58
CA THR A 78 -15.00 -19.99 0.36
C THR A 78 -13.96 -20.44 -0.67
N GLU A 79 -14.40 -21.21 -1.66
CA GLU A 79 -13.49 -21.63 -2.75
C GLU A 79 -12.94 -20.42 -3.53
N GLU A 80 -13.77 -19.40 -3.80
CA GLU A 80 -13.32 -18.16 -4.41
C GLU A 80 -12.21 -17.45 -3.61
N ALA A 81 -12.41 -17.30 -2.29
CA ALA A 81 -11.40 -16.69 -1.41
C ALA A 81 -10.10 -17.52 -1.38
N ARG A 82 -10.21 -18.85 -1.41
CA ARG A 82 -9.05 -19.74 -1.49
C ARG A 82 -8.29 -19.56 -2.80
N GLN A 83 -9.01 -19.52 -3.92
CA GLN A 83 -8.42 -19.29 -5.25
C GLN A 83 -7.78 -17.91 -5.35
N LEU A 84 -8.36 -16.89 -4.72
CA LEU A 84 -7.80 -15.55 -4.64
C LEU A 84 -6.44 -15.56 -3.90
N LEU A 85 -6.36 -16.23 -2.75
CA LEU A 85 -5.10 -16.34 -2.00
C LEU A 85 -4.03 -17.13 -2.77
N LEU A 86 -4.41 -18.18 -3.48
CA LEU A 86 -3.52 -18.92 -4.38
C LEU A 86 -3.06 -18.05 -5.56
N GLY A 87 -3.97 -17.23 -6.10
CA GLY A 87 -3.68 -16.23 -7.12
C GLY A 87 -2.64 -15.22 -6.64
N ALA A 88 -2.83 -14.69 -5.43
CA ALA A 88 -1.88 -13.75 -4.82
C ALA A 88 -0.48 -14.37 -4.65
N ALA A 89 -0.39 -15.66 -4.28
CA ALA A 89 0.90 -16.35 -4.21
C ALA A 89 1.56 -16.49 -5.60
N ARG A 90 0.76 -16.70 -6.66
CA ARG A 90 1.27 -16.71 -8.05
C ARG A 90 1.77 -15.34 -8.49
N GLU A 91 1.03 -14.27 -8.18
CA GLU A 91 1.46 -12.89 -8.50
C GLU A 91 2.75 -12.52 -7.74
N ALA A 92 2.86 -12.88 -6.46
CA ALA A 92 4.08 -12.68 -5.69
C ALA A 92 5.30 -13.37 -6.31
N LYS A 93 5.12 -14.63 -6.81
CA LYS A 93 6.20 -15.34 -7.53
C LYS A 93 6.57 -14.64 -8.84
N ARG A 94 5.59 -14.16 -9.63
CA ARG A 94 5.83 -13.43 -10.88
C ARG A 94 6.65 -12.18 -10.64
N GLN A 95 6.40 -11.49 -9.52
CA GLN A 95 7.12 -10.29 -9.13
C GLN A 95 8.43 -10.57 -8.38
N LYS A 96 8.81 -11.82 -8.22
CA LYS A 96 10.00 -12.25 -7.46
C LYS A 96 10.00 -11.72 -6.01
N SER A 97 8.81 -11.54 -5.45
CA SER A 97 8.65 -11.15 -4.05
C SER A 97 8.95 -12.33 -3.12
N ARG A 98 9.56 -12.06 -1.98
CA ARG A 98 9.81 -13.08 -0.95
C ARG A 98 8.55 -13.40 -0.13
N GLU A 99 7.61 -12.46 -0.07
CA GLU A 99 6.39 -12.51 0.74
C GLU A 99 5.17 -12.14 -0.08
N ILE A 100 4.01 -12.64 0.33
CA ILE A 100 2.72 -12.27 -0.26
C ILE A 100 2.25 -11.01 0.46
N ARG A 101 2.18 -9.88 -0.26
CA ARG A 101 1.77 -8.58 0.24
C ARG A 101 0.35 -8.24 -0.20
N PRO A 102 -0.32 -7.23 0.40
CA PRO A 102 -1.69 -6.84 0.03
C PRO A 102 -1.87 -6.51 -1.45
N GLU A 103 -0.88 -5.92 -2.10
CA GLU A 103 -0.93 -5.62 -3.54
C GLU A 103 -1.03 -6.89 -4.41
N HIS A 104 -0.48 -8.02 -3.96
CA HIS A 104 -0.63 -9.29 -4.68
C HIS A 104 -2.06 -9.85 -4.57
N LEU A 105 -2.76 -9.57 -3.44
CA LEU A 105 -4.19 -9.87 -3.31
C LEU A 105 -5.00 -9.04 -4.31
N LEU A 106 -4.69 -7.76 -4.44
CA LEU A 106 -5.37 -6.86 -5.36
C LEU A 106 -5.17 -7.28 -6.82
N LEU A 107 -3.94 -7.66 -7.21
CA LEU A 107 -3.66 -8.20 -8.55
C LEU A 107 -4.36 -9.53 -8.82
N ALA A 108 -4.45 -10.40 -7.82
CA ALA A 108 -5.17 -11.67 -7.94
C ALA A 108 -6.68 -11.44 -8.10
N LEU A 109 -7.22 -10.45 -7.39
CA LEU A 109 -8.61 -10.04 -7.46
C LEU A 109 -8.95 -9.49 -8.84
N ALA A 110 -8.10 -8.66 -9.40
CA ALA A 110 -8.23 -8.12 -10.75
C ALA A 110 -8.31 -9.20 -11.84
N ARG A 111 -7.76 -10.39 -11.58
CA ARG A 111 -7.77 -11.54 -12.51
C ARG A 111 -8.87 -12.54 -12.24
N GLN A 112 -9.63 -12.38 -11.18
CA GLN A 112 -10.68 -13.31 -10.78
C GLN A 112 -12.04 -12.82 -11.28
N GLU A 113 -12.34 -13.12 -12.53
CA GLU A 113 -13.63 -12.81 -13.13
C GLU A 113 -14.77 -13.61 -12.47
N GLY A 114 -15.97 -12.99 -12.40
CA GLY A 114 -17.18 -13.65 -11.88
C GLY A 114 -17.16 -13.95 -10.39
N SER A 115 -16.22 -13.39 -9.62
CA SER A 115 -16.22 -13.51 -8.17
C SER A 115 -17.11 -12.43 -7.53
N ALA A 116 -17.62 -12.70 -6.32
CA ALA A 116 -18.38 -11.73 -5.55
C ALA A 116 -17.63 -10.39 -5.36
N ALA A 117 -16.32 -10.41 -5.19
CA ALA A 117 -15.50 -9.20 -5.16
C ALA A 117 -15.44 -8.51 -6.53
N GLY A 118 -15.37 -9.26 -7.63
CA GLY A 118 -15.40 -8.69 -8.98
C GLY A 118 -16.72 -8.00 -9.30
N GLU A 119 -17.85 -8.57 -8.89
CA GLU A 119 -19.16 -7.93 -9.03
C GLU A 119 -19.25 -6.62 -8.26
N LEU A 120 -18.77 -6.58 -7.01
CA LEU A 120 -18.72 -5.36 -6.21
C LEU A 120 -17.82 -4.28 -6.82
N LEU A 121 -16.70 -4.64 -7.42
CA LEU A 121 -15.86 -3.70 -8.17
C LEU A 121 -16.57 -3.16 -9.40
N GLN A 122 -17.26 -4.00 -10.16
CA GLN A 122 -18.02 -3.56 -11.33
C GLN A 122 -19.14 -2.58 -10.97
N ILE A 123 -19.81 -2.76 -9.83
CA ILE A 123 -20.81 -1.81 -9.30
C ILE A 123 -20.17 -0.44 -9.02
N ASN A 124 -18.92 -0.42 -8.55
CA ASN A 124 -18.14 0.81 -8.38
C ASN A 124 -17.54 1.32 -9.71
N GLY A 125 -17.87 0.73 -10.86
CA GLY A 125 -17.34 1.12 -12.18
C GLY A 125 -15.90 0.65 -12.45
N VAL A 126 -15.37 -0.27 -11.64
CA VAL A 126 -14.00 -0.74 -11.74
C VAL A 126 -13.98 -2.15 -12.36
N THR A 127 -13.37 -2.28 -13.53
CA THR A 127 -13.12 -3.58 -14.17
C THR A 127 -11.81 -4.19 -13.70
N GLY A 128 -11.65 -5.50 -13.88
CA GLY A 128 -10.40 -6.19 -13.54
C GLY A 128 -9.18 -5.60 -14.27
N ASP A 129 -9.32 -5.21 -15.54
CA ASP A 129 -8.23 -4.61 -16.32
C ASP A 129 -7.81 -3.23 -15.78
N ILE A 130 -8.79 -2.39 -15.43
CA ILE A 130 -8.52 -1.08 -14.80
C ILE A 130 -7.81 -1.29 -13.48
N LEU A 131 -8.32 -2.17 -12.62
CA LEU A 131 -7.71 -2.48 -11.33
C LEU A 131 -6.29 -3.00 -11.49
N PHE A 132 -6.07 -3.92 -12.44
CA PHE A 132 -4.76 -4.49 -12.71
C PHE A 132 -3.77 -3.41 -13.16
N THR A 133 -4.15 -2.61 -14.14
CA THR A 133 -3.30 -1.55 -14.70
C THR A 133 -2.90 -0.54 -13.63
N GLN A 134 -3.88 -0.01 -12.89
CA GLN A 134 -3.61 0.96 -11.81
C GLN A 134 -2.72 0.38 -10.71
N THR A 135 -2.96 -0.87 -10.33
CA THR A 135 -2.12 -1.54 -9.31
C THR A 135 -0.67 -1.70 -9.80
N VAL A 136 -0.47 -2.10 -11.07
CA VAL A 136 0.88 -2.25 -11.65
C VAL A 136 1.58 -0.90 -11.77
N ASP A 137 0.89 0.14 -12.21
CA ASP A 137 1.45 1.48 -12.35
C ASP A 137 1.83 2.06 -10.99
N TYR A 138 0.99 1.87 -9.99
CA TYR A 138 1.31 2.23 -8.61
C TYR A 138 2.58 1.53 -8.11
N LEU A 139 2.69 0.21 -8.30
CA LEU A 139 3.87 -0.56 -7.89
C LEU A 139 5.16 -0.13 -8.62
N ARG A 140 5.06 0.30 -9.87
CA ARG A 140 6.19 0.88 -10.64
C ARG A 140 6.62 2.21 -10.04
N TRP A 141 5.65 3.09 -9.80
CA TRP A 141 5.90 4.39 -9.19
C TRP A 141 6.55 4.24 -7.81
N GLU A 142 6.01 3.38 -6.93
CA GLU A 142 6.55 3.10 -5.60
C GLU A 142 8.03 2.64 -5.67
N ARG A 143 8.33 1.69 -6.55
CA ARG A 143 9.71 1.21 -6.75
C ARG A 143 10.66 2.31 -7.20
N GLN A 144 10.21 3.19 -8.09
CA GLN A 144 11.02 4.30 -8.59
C GLN A 144 11.27 5.34 -7.50
N THR A 145 10.25 5.64 -6.70
CA THR A 145 10.34 6.59 -5.58
C THR A 145 11.29 6.08 -4.51
N LEU A 146 11.13 4.82 -4.06
CA LEU A 146 12.04 4.20 -3.10
C LEU A 146 13.49 4.11 -3.61
N ALA A 147 13.68 3.84 -4.90
CA ALA A 147 15.01 3.82 -5.50
C ALA A 147 15.65 5.21 -5.54
N LYS A 148 14.85 6.26 -5.76
CA LYS A 148 15.30 7.66 -5.73
C LYS A 148 15.68 8.09 -4.32
N GLU A 149 14.81 7.83 -3.36
CA GLU A 149 15.05 8.14 -1.94
C GLU A 149 16.31 7.47 -1.42
N LYS A 150 16.50 6.18 -1.74
CA LYS A 150 17.71 5.44 -1.36
C LYS A 150 18.98 6.01 -1.99
N ARG A 151 18.92 6.48 -3.24
CA ARG A 151 20.06 7.15 -3.89
C ARG A 151 20.38 8.48 -3.20
N GLU A 152 19.37 9.22 -2.82
CA GLU A 152 19.52 10.51 -2.14
C GLU A 152 20.08 10.32 -0.72
N GLU A 153 19.60 9.32 0.01
CA GLU A 153 20.15 8.94 1.32
C GLU A 153 21.65 8.56 1.24
N VAL A 154 22.01 7.75 0.25
CA VAL A 154 23.43 7.40 0.03
C VAL A 154 24.26 8.64 -0.32
N ARG A 155 23.71 9.54 -1.15
CA ARG A 155 24.38 10.79 -1.51
C ARG A 155 24.59 11.70 -0.31
N LEU A 156 23.57 11.85 0.55
CA LEU A 156 23.64 12.63 1.79
C LEU A 156 24.69 12.05 2.75
N ARG A 157 24.70 10.75 2.97
CA ARG A 157 25.70 10.09 3.81
C ARG A 157 27.14 10.29 3.28
N LEU A 158 27.33 10.25 1.96
CA LEU A 158 28.62 10.54 1.35
C LEU A 158 29.00 12.00 1.55
N LEU A 159 28.06 12.95 1.41
CA LEU A 159 28.30 14.36 1.69
C LEU A 159 28.69 14.59 3.15
N GLU A 160 27.96 14.00 4.10
CA GLU A 160 28.27 14.06 5.52
C GLU A 160 29.67 13.50 5.85
N GLN A 161 30.09 12.43 5.16
CA GLN A 161 31.41 11.82 5.36
C GLN A 161 32.55 12.68 4.82
N PHE A 162 32.30 13.47 3.77
CA PHE A 162 33.33 14.28 3.09
C PHE A 162 33.12 15.80 3.27
N SER A 163 32.09 16.24 4.00
CA SER A 163 31.83 17.62 4.34
C SER A 163 32.11 17.88 5.82
N GLU A 164 32.56 19.06 6.12
CA GLU A 164 32.73 19.55 7.49
C GLU A 164 31.70 20.64 7.75
N ASP A 165 30.98 20.57 8.86
CA ASP A 165 30.05 21.63 9.27
C ASP A 165 30.86 22.82 9.73
N LEU A 166 31.07 23.78 8.82
CA LEU A 166 31.79 25.00 9.09
C LEU A 166 31.07 25.89 10.09
N VAL A 167 29.75 25.81 10.22
CA VAL A 167 28.99 26.61 11.19
C VAL A 167 29.22 26.07 12.59
N ALA A 168 29.16 24.77 12.79
CA ALA A 168 29.49 24.14 14.07
C ALA A 168 30.95 24.41 14.46
N ARG A 169 31.87 24.42 13.49
CA ARG A 169 33.28 24.66 13.70
C ARG A 169 33.63 26.15 13.92
N ALA A 170 32.82 27.08 13.41
CA ALA A 170 33.05 28.52 13.52
C ALA A 170 33.25 29.00 14.97
N SER A 171 32.60 28.35 15.94
CA SER A 171 32.77 28.66 17.36
C SER A 171 34.17 28.32 17.93
N THR A 172 34.90 27.43 17.27
CA THR A 172 36.25 26.98 17.67
C THR A 172 37.37 27.55 16.77
N MET A 173 37.00 28.29 15.72
CA MET A 173 37.96 28.93 14.81
C MET A 173 38.43 30.26 15.37
N GLU A 174 39.70 30.62 15.12
CA GLU A 174 40.21 31.92 15.42
C GLU A 174 39.46 32.99 14.60
N PRO A 175 39.13 34.16 15.22
CA PRO A 175 38.45 35.22 14.51
C PRO A 175 39.30 35.74 13.35
N VAL A 176 38.69 35.88 12.20
CA VAL A 176 39.34 36.43 11.01
C VAL A 176 39.45 37.93 11.17
N ILE A 177 40.66 38.42 11.43
CA ILE A 177 40.93 39.85 11.61
C ILE A 177 41.54 40.44 10.36
N GLY A 178 41.04 41.57 9.87
CA GLY A 178 41.62 42.33 8.77
C GLY A 178 41.25 41.87 7.36
N ARG A 179 40.17 41.03 7.21
CA ARG A 179 39.64 40.57 5.92
C ARG A 179 38.16 40.92 5.70
N GLU A 180 37.74 42.07 6.21
CA GLU A 180 36.32 42.49 6.15
C GLU A 180 35.79 42.57 4.70
N LYS A 181 36.60 43.06 3.76
CA LYS A 181 36.21 43.18 2.34
C LYS A 181 35.99 41.85 1.67
N GLU A 182 36.83 40.88 1.96
CA GLU A 182 36.70 39.51 1.42
C GLU A 182 35.50 38.77 2.01
N ILE A 183 35.22 38.99 3.28
CA ILE A 183 34.05 38.47 4.01
C ILE A 183 32.77 39.03 3.40
N ASP A 184 32.68 40.34 3.18
CA ASP A 184 31.53 41.01 2.58
C ASP A 184 31.28 40.50 1.14
N MET A 185 32.37 40.24 0.37
CA MET A 185 32.26 39.67 -0.97
C MET A 185 31.70 38.28 -0.92
N VAL A 186 32.16 37.40 -0.03
CA VAL A 186 31.66 36.03 0.13
C VAL A 186 30.22 36.04 0.58
N ILE A 187 29.83 36.86 1.53
CA ILE A 187 28.43 37.01 1.97
C ILE A 187 27.57 37.46 0.79
N GLY A 188 28.03 38.44 -0.01
CA GLY A 188 27.33 38.93 -1.19
C GLY A 188 27.13 37.87 -2.28
N ILE A 189 28.02 36.86 -2.37
CA ILE A 189 27.89 35.72 -3.29
C ILE A 189 26.93 34.67 -2.74
N LEU A 190 26.99 34.37 -1.44
CA LEU A 190 26.16 33.34 -0.80
C LEU A 190 24.69 33.78 -0.62
N CYS A 191 24.43 35.11 -0.55
CA CYS A 191 23.07 35.64 -0.40
C CYS A 191 22.35 35.92 -1.73
N ARG A 192 22.93 35.56 -2.89
CA ARG A 192 22.30 35.62 -4.21
C ARG A 192 21.62 34.31 -4.57
#